data_07489defba639f8a70fc77934f560fef
#
_entry.id   07489defba639f8a70fc77934f560fef
#
_cell.length_a   1.000
_cell.length_b   1.000
_cell.length_c   1.000
_cell.angle_alpha   90.00
_cell.angle_beta   90.00
_cell.angle_gamma   90.00
#
_symmetry.space_group_name_H-M   'P 1'
#
loop_
_entity.id
_entity.type
_entity.pdbx_description
1 polymer ?
#
loop_
_entity_poly.entity_id
_entity_poly.type
_entity_poly.pdbx_seq_one_letter_code
_entity_poly.pdbx_strand_id
1 'polypeptide(L)'
;MKKKTVDVLDGDQFRALIKEKWGENSNAYNALGTANTNWQDLIYRTAVSHDHGVTVSGSISDKLPYRVSVGYTDQQGILKTSDFKRVTGSFNLNPSLFNNHLNINLNAKGMYAHSRFADGAAVGAAVNMDPTQSPYAYTSPYHLAQTDASGNKAFGSYADQILKNFNGYFAWPKAGNYSDPDWPYTYNELATRNPLAVLNEKNDVANSREFIGSADFDYKVHGFE
;
A
#
# COMPACT_ATOMS: atom_id res chain seq x y z
N MET A 1 5.75 13.72 -7.99
CA MET A 1 4.65 13.26 -8.86
C MET A 1 3.37 13.96 -8.41
N LYS A 2 2.61 14.60 -9.30
CA LYS A 2 1.40 15.36 -8.91
C LYS A 2 0.25 14.37 -8.76
N LYS A 3 -0.45 14.40 -7.62
CA LYS A 3 -1.68 13.64 -7.37
C LYS A 3 -2.71 14.01 -8.44
N LYS A 4 -3.19 13.04 -9.20
CA LYS A 4 -4.31 13.22 -10.13
C LYS A 4 -5.55 12.61 -9.48
N THR A 5 -6.52 13.43 -9.12
CA THR A 5 -7.83 13.01 -8.58
C THR A 5 -8.90 13.16 -9.65
N VAL A 6 -9.92 12.33 -9.55
CA VAL A 6 -11.14 12.45 -10.35
C VAL A 6 -12.06 13.41 -9.63
N ASP A 7 -12.71 14.30 -10.38
CA ASP A 7 -13.76 15.16 -9.84
C ASP A 7 -15.01 14.31 -9.59
N VAL A 8 -15.43 14.26 -8.33
CA VAL A 8 -16.59 13.50 -7.86
C VAL A 8 -17.44 14.37 -6.96
N LEU A 9 -18.71 14.06 -6.83
CA LEU A 9 -19.61 14.77 -5.93
C LEU A 9 -19.13 14.61 -4.47
N ASP A 10 -19.20 15.69 -3.72
CA ASP A 10 -19.06 15.62 -2.27
C ASP A 10 -20.35 15.11 -1.61
N GLY A 11 -20.32 14.90 -0.28
CA GLY A 11 -21.45 14.33 0.44
C GLY A 11 -22.71 15.19 0.38
N ASP A 12 -22.57 16.53 0.35
CA ASP A 12 -23.72 17.44 0.29
C ASP A 12 -24.32 17.46 -1.11
N GLN A 13 -23.50 17.53 -2.14
CA GLN A 13 -23.91 17.45 -3.53
C GLN A 13 -24.58 16.11 -3.83
N PHE A 14 -24.03 15.02 -3.29
CA PHE A 14 -24.58 13.68 -3.48
C PHE A 14 -25.95 13.55 -2.81
N ARG A 15 -26.13 14.01 -1.55
CA ARG A 15 -27.44 14.05 -0.87
C ARG A 15 -28.46 14.88 -1.67
N ALA A 16 -28.06 16.04 -2.15
CA ALA A 16 -28.94 16.90 -2.94
C ALA A 16 -29.41 16.20 -4.23
N LEU A 17 -28.49 15.53 -4.93
CA LEU A 17 -28.81 14.76 -6.13
C LEU A 17 -29.77 13.60 -5.85
N ILE A 18 -29.52 12.82 -4.80
CA ILE A 18 -30.39 11.70 -4.44
C ILE A 18 -31.79 12.20 -4.05
N LYS A 19 -31.88 13.30 -3.28
CA LYS A 19 -33.15 13.94 -2.94
C LYS A 19 -33.91 14.39 -4.19
N GLU A 20 -33.24 15.03 -5.14
CA GLU A 20 -33.83 15.48 -6.40
C GLU A 20 -34.36 14.32 -7.24
N LYS A 21 -33.60 13.22 -7.36
CA LYS A 21 -33.93 12.11 -8.24
C LYS A 21 -34.98 11.15 -7.68
N TRP A 22 -34.95 10.89 -6.39
CA TRP A 22 -35.77 9.84 -5.76
C TRP A 22 -36.65 10.35 -4.61
N GLY A 23 -36.48 11.58 -4.14
CA GLY A 23 -37.24 12.17 -3.02
C GLY A 23 -36.71 11.77 -1.65
N GLU A 24 -37.03 12.57 -0.64
CA GLU A 24 -36.58 12.38 0.77
C GLU A 24 -37.11 11.11 1.44
N ASN A 25 -38.22 10.57 0.98
CA ASN A 25 -38.83 9.37 1.56
C ASN A 25 -38.40 8.07 0.89
N SER A 26 -37.45 8.15 -0.05
CA SER A 26 -36.96 6.99 -0.76
C SER A 26 -35.98 6.18 0.09
N ASN A 27 -35.91 4.86 -0.17
CA ASN A 27 -34.91 4.00 0.44
C ASN A 27 -33.48 4.46 0.11
N ALA A 28 -33.26 5.03 -1.09
CA ALA A 28 -31.98 5.57 -1.50
C ALA A 28 -31.57 6.77 -0.62
N TYR A 29 -32.48 7.70 -0.35
CA TYR A 29 -32.20 8.83 0.52
C TYR A 29 -32.00 8.41 1.97
N ASN A 30 -32.81 7.49 2.46
CA ASN A 30 -32.74 6.97 3.82
C ASN A 30 -31.43 6.21 4.11
N ALA A 31 -30.81 5.62 3.07
CA ALA A 31 -29.54 4.91 3.22
C ALA A 31 -28.32 5.83 3.31
N LEU A 32 -28.48 7.14 3.00
CA LEU A 32 -27.38 8.09 3.07
C LEU A 32 -26.90 8.32 4.50
N GLY A 33 -25.60 8.44 4.65
CA GLY A 33 -24.98 8.85 5.91
C GLY A 33 -24.98 10.37 6.08
N THR A 34 -24.51 10.82 7.24
CA THR A 34 -24.37 12.24 7.58
C THR A 34 -22.96 12.79 7.36
N ALA A 35 -22.02 11.93 6.95
CA ALA A 35 -20.64 12.33 6.69
C ALA A 35 -20.49 13.12 5.37
N ASN A 36 -19.34 13.74 5.19
CA ASN A 36 -18.87 14.30 3.93
C ASN A 36 -17.41 13.86 3.73
N THR A 37 -17.24 12.67 3.16
CA THR A 37 -15.95 11.97 3.11
C THR A 37 -15.31 12.11 1.74
N ASN A 38 -14.12 12.70 1.70
CA ASN A 38 -13.28 12.65 0.51
C ASN A 38 -12.44 11.36 0.51
N TRP A 39 -12.98 10.31 -0.09
CA TRP A 39 -12.35 9.00 -0.13
C TRP A 39 -10.99 8.99 -0.84
N GLN A 40 -10.82 9.83 -1.87
CA GLN A 40 -9.55 9.93 -2.60
C GLN A 40 -8.44 10.51 -1.72
N ASP A 41 -8.74 11.49 -0.87
CA ASP A 41 -7.75 12.04 0.07
C ASP A 41 -7.34 11.05 1.16
N LEU A 42 -8.26 10.15 1.52
CA LEU A 42 -7.98 9.13 2.53
C LEU A 42 -7.00 8.07 2.06
N ILE A 43 -7.00 7.72 0.77
CA ILE A 43 -6.14 6.66 0.22
C ILE A 43 -4.77 7.18 -0.23
N TYR A 44 -4.64 8.47 -0.52
CA TYR A 44 -3.39 9.04 -0.98
C TYR A 44 -2.59 9.70 0.14
N ARG A 45 -1.30 9.84 -0.09
CA ARG A 45 -0.37 10.60 0.77
C ARG A 45 0.62 11.38 -0.08
N THR A 46 1.27 12.37 0.53
CA THR A 46 2.51 12.92 0.00
C THR A 46 3.60 11.87 0.16
N ALA A 47 4.12 11.37 -0.96
CA ALA A 47 5.16 10.35 -0.95
C ALA A 47 6.54 11.02 -0.85
N VAL A 48 7.37 10.50 0.03
CA VAL A 48 8.77 10.91 0.19
C VAL A 48 9.66 9.75 -0.24
N SER A 49 10.73 10.09 -0.97
CA SER A 49 11.74 9.13 -1.38
C SER A 49 13.11 9.70 -1.14
N HIS A 50 14.03 8.89 -0.66
CA HIS A 50 15.42 9.26 -0.50
C HIS A 50 16.35 8.10 -0.81
N ASP A 51 17.52 8.46 -1.33
CA ASP A 51 18.62 7.54 -1.63
C ASP A 51 19.87 8.06 -0.93
N HIS A 52 20.59 7.15 -0.29
CA HIS A 52 21.87 7.44 0.35
C HIS A 52 22.91 6.46 -0.15
N GLY A 53 24.09 6.96 -0.49
CA GLY A 53 25.21 6.14 -0.91
C GLY A 53 26.52 6.63 -0.35
N VAL A 54 27.32 5.68 0.12
CA VAL A 54 28.68 5.94 0.58
C VAL A 54 29.63 5.03 -0.19
N THR A 55 30.69 5.61 -0.71
CA THR A 55 31.77 4.88 -1.39
C THR A 55 33.10 5.26 -0.79
N VAL A 56 33.86 4.25 -0.41
CA VAL A 56 35.25 4.40 0.02
C VAL A 56 36.14 3.66 -0.96
N SER A 57 37.16 4.35 -1.44
CA SER A 57 38.17 3.73 -2.32
C SER A 57 39.56 4.18 -1.88
N GLY A 58 40.52 3.31 -2.08
CA GLY A 58 41.89 3.55 -1.70
C GLY A 58 42.80 2.42 -2.19
N SER A 59 44.03 2.42 -1.68
CA SER A 59 44.95 1.31 -1.86
C SER A 59 45.64 0.98 -0.53
N ILE A 60 45.64 -0.29 -0.18
CA ILE A 60 46.35 -0.78 1.02
C ILE A 60 47.88 -0.75 0.79
N SER A 61 48.27 -0.92 -0.46
CA SER A 61 49.64 -0.75 -0.95
C SER A 61 49.57 -0.36 -2.42
N ASP A 62 50.67 0.04 -3.03
CA ASP A 62 50.73 0.40 -4.48
C ASP A 62 50.13 -0.69 -5.40
N LYS A 63 49.98 -1.92 -4.88
CA LYS A 63 49.55 -3.11 -5.63
C LYS A 63 48.17 -3.67 -5.21
N LEU A 64 47.46 -3.00 -4.28
CA LEU A 64 46.22 -3.52 -3.74
C LEU A 64 45.13 -2.43 -3.67
N PRO A 65 44.64 -1.91 -4.81
CA PRO A 65 43.55 -0.98 -4.84
C PRO A 65 42.22 -1.68 -4.48
N TYR A 66 41.37 -0.94 -3.75
CA TYR A 66 40.04 -1.41 -3.37
C TYR A 66 38.98 -0.33 -3.51
N ARG A 67 37.74 -0.76 -3.67
CA ARG A 67 36.53 0.09 -3.61
C ARG A 67 35.42 -0.67 -2.89
N VAL A 68 34.82 0.00 -1.91
CA VAL A 68 33.65 -0.51 -1.19
C VAL A 68 32.54 0.53 -1.30
N SER A 69 31.34 0.10 -1.61
CA SER A 69 30.16 0.98 -1.66
C SER A 69 29.01 0.34 -0.93
N VAL A 70 28.25 1.18 -0.21
CA VAL A 70 26.99 0.80 0.44
C VAL A 70 25.94 1.83 0.01
N GLY A 71 24.76 1.36 -0.35
CA GLY A 71 23.63 2.19 -0.72
C GLY A 71 22.38 1.80 0.04
N TYR A 72 21.56 2.78 0.35
CA TYR A 72 20.23 2.62 0.94
C TYR A 72 19.21 3.48 0.19
N THR A 73 18.14 2.86 -0.24
CA THR A 73 16.99 3.48 -0.90
C THR A 73 15.76 3.25 -0.05
N ASP A 74 14.97 4.31 0.22
CA ASP A 74 13.63 4.22 0.78
C ASP A 74 12.68 5.07 -0.06
N GLN A 75 11.67 4.43 -0.65
CA GLN A 75 10.71 5.06 -1.54
C GLN A 75 9.30 4.76 -1.08
N GLN A 76 8.53 5.80 -0.84
CA GLN A 76 7.11 5.69 -0.56
C GLN A 76 6.30 5.90 -1.85
N GLY A 77 5.28 5.08 -2.04
CA GLY A 77 4.28 5.32 -3.08
C GLY A 77 3.24 6.35 -2.65
N ILE A 78 2.62 7.03 -3.62
CA ILE A 78 1.53 8.00 -3.38
C ILE A 78 0.26 7.33 -2.85
N LEU A 79 0.01 6.08 -3.20
CA LEU A 79 -1.04 5.26 -2.60
C LEU A 79 -0.53 4.74 -1.25
N LYS A 80 -1.30 4.95 -0.19
CA LYS A 80 -0.93 4.48 1.16
C LYS A 80 -0.65 2.98 1.13
N THR A 81 0.17 2.49 2.06
CA THR A 81 0.63 1.10 2.17
C THR A 81 1.61 0.62 1.08
N SER A 82 1.93 1.44 0.08
CA SER A 82 2.94 1.12 -0.93
C SER A 82 4.30 1.66 -0.53
N ASP A 83 5.29 0.82 -0.37
CA ASP A 83 6.68 1.20 -0.08
C ASP A 83 7.70 0.25 -0.71
N PHE A 84 8.91 0.77 -0.91
CA PHE A 84 10.05 0.03 -1.41
C PHE A 84 11.30 0.44 -0.66
N LYS A 85 12.01 -0.54 -0.11
CA LYS A 85 13.29 -0.35 0.58
C LYS A 85 14.33 -1.25 -0.02
N ARG A 86 15.53 -0.73 -0.23
CA ARG A 86 16.63 -1.48 -0.80
C ARG A 86 17.95 -1.12 -0.13
N VAL A 87 18.70 -2.15 0.24
CA VAL A 87 20.09 -2.04 0.65
C VAL A 87 20.95 -2.67 -0.43
N THR A 88 22.01 -2.00 -0.82
CA THR A 88 23.00 -2.50 -1.78
C THR A 88 24.40 -2.44 -1.16
N GLY A 89 25.22 -3.43 -1.47
CA GLY A 89 26.63 -3.44 -1.14
C GLY A 89 27.45 -3.86 -2.35
N SER A 90 28.58 -3.23 -2.55
CA SER A 90 29.55 -3.68 -3.56
C SER A 90 30.97 -3.60 -3.04
N PHE A 91 31.76 -4.56 -3.47
CA PHE A 91 33.17 -4.64 -3.15
C PHE A 91 33.94 -4.95 -4.43
N ASN A 92 35.01 -4.22 -4.66
CA ASN A 92 35.94 -4.45 -5.74
C ASN A 92 37.36 -4.43 -5.19
N LEU A 93 38.17 -5.41 -5.59
CA LEU A 93 39.55 -5.55 -5.18
C LEU A 93 40.39 -5.99 -6.39
N ASN A 94 41.46 -5.25 -6.67
CA ASN A 94 42.30 -5.46 -7.86
C ASN A 94 43.79 -5.67 -7.47
N PRO A 95 44.17 -6.78 -6.83
CA PRO A 95 45.54 -7.04 -6.47
C PRO A 95 46.40 -7.32 -7.72
N SER A 96 47.62 -6.77 -7.70
CA SER A 96 48.66 -7.08 -8.65
C SER A 96 49.83 -7.76 -7.95
N LEU A 97 50.11 -8.99 -8.32
CA LEU A 97 51.07 -9.88 -7.65
C LEU A 97 52.25 -10.25 -8.59
N PHE A 98 53.31 -10.77 -8.02
CA PHE A 98 54.49 -11.27 -8.73
C PHE A 98 55.06 -10.25 -9.71
N ASN A 99 55.30 -9.01 -9.23
CA ASN A 99 55.82 -7.92 -10.06
C ASN A 99 54.97 -7.63 -11.32
N ASN A 100 53.61 -7.60 -11.15
CA ASN A 100 52.61 -7.39 -12.17
C ASN A 100 52.46 -8.54 -13.19
N HIS A 101 52.98 -9.71 -12.91
CA HIS A 101 52.72 -10.90 -13.73
C HIS A 101 51.32 -11.48 -13.52
N LEU A 102 50.73 -11.36 -12.30
CA LEU A 102 49.40 -11.79 -12.04
C LEU A 102 48.53 -10.61 -11.57
N ASN A 103 47.55 -10.23 -12.41
CA ASN A 103 46.51 -9.27 -12.03
C ASN A 103 45.22 -10.03 -11.78
N ILE A 104 44.61 -9.72 -10.66
CA ILE A 104 43.34 -10.33 -10.25
C ILE A 104 42.31 -9.22 -10.14
N ASN A 105 41.09 -9.44 -10.66
CA ASN A 105 39.98 -8.53 -10.50
C ASN A 105 38.82 -9.26 -9.79
N LEU A 106 38.61 -8.92 -8.53
CA LEU A 106 37.57 -9.50 -7.70
C LEU A 106 36.42 -8.49 -7.55
N ASN A 107 35.23 -8.88 -7.98
CA ASN A 107 34.02 -8.09 -7.81
C ASN A 107 32.99 -8.90 -7.05
N ALA A 108 32.33 -8.25 -6.08
CA ALA A 108 31.17 -8.80 -5.40
C ALA A 108 30.13 -7.70 -5.27
N LYS A 109 28.88 -8.01 -5.56
CA LYS A 109 27.72 -7.13 -5.37
C LYS A 109 26.62 -7.91 -4.71
N GLY A 110 25.97 -7.29 -3.74
CA GLY A 110 24.80 -7.86 -3.08
C GLY A 110 23.71 -6.82 -2.94
N MET A 111 22.47 -7.26 -3.01
CA MET A 111 21.33 -6.43 -2.66
C MET A 111 20.28 -7.22 -1.87
N TYR A 112 19.58 -6.48 -1.04
CA TYR A 112 18.33 -6.89 -0.42
C TYR A 112 17.28 -5.82 -0.69
N ALA A 113 16.12 -6.22 -1.21
CA ALA A 113 15.00 -5.33 -1.41
C ALA A 113 13.74 -5.89 -0.74
N HIS A 114 12.98 -4.97 -0.13
CA HIS A 114 11.68 -5.22 0.46
C HIS A 114 10.67 -4.31 -0.22
N SER A 115 9.59 -4.88 -0.74
CA SER A 115 8.49 -4.17 -1.39
C SER A 115 7.19 -4.51 -0.72
N ARG A 116 6.37 -3.51 -0.42
CA ARG A 116 4.97 -3.67 -0.05
C ARG A 116 4.10 -3.06 -1.13
N PHE A 117 3.17 -3.83 -1.67
CA PHE A 117 2.29 -3.42 -2.75
C PHE A 117 0.92 -3.04 -2.20
N ALA A 118 0.52 -1.81 -2.46
CA ALA A 118 -0.85 -1.38 -2.17
C ALA A 118 -1.83 -2.03 -3.14
N ASP A 119 -3.06 -2.27 -2.68
CA ASP A 119 -4.11 -2.73 -3.58
C ASP A 119 -4.63 -1.60 -4.46
N GLY A 120 -4.37 -1.70 -5.76
CA GLY A 120 -4.83 -0.72 -6.76
C GLY A 120 -6.36 -0.63 -6.86
N ALA A 121 -7.11 -1.65 -6.43
CA ALA A 121 -8.57 -1.63 -6.39
C ALA A 121 -9.12 -0.52 -5.48
N ALA A 122 -8.35 -0.09 -4.47
CA ALA A 122 -8.71 1.03 -3.61
C ALA A 122 -8.96 2.33 -4.36
N VAL A 123 -8.30 2.55 -5.51
CA VAL A 123 -8.48 3.76 -6.33
C VAL A 123 -9.87 3.78 -6.96
N GLY A 124 -10.27 2.68 -7.59
CA GLY A 124 -11.63 2.54 -8.13
C GLY A 124 -12.70 2.58 -7.04
N ALA A 125 -12.45 1.93 -5.90
CA ALA A 125 -13.34 1.98 -4.76
C ALA A 125 -13.53 3.41 -4.23
N ALA A 126 -12.46 4.21 -4.14
CA ALA A 126 -12.53 5.59 -3.65
C ALA A 126 -13.31 6.55 -4.56
N VAL A 127 -13.38 6.24 -5.86
CA VAL A 127 -14.20 7.03 -6.82
C VAL A 127 -15.69 6.63 -6.73
N ASN A 128 -15.97 5.36 -6.43
CA ASN A 128 -17.33 4.81 -6.45
C ASN A 128 -17.98 4.72 -5.05
N MET A 129 -17.23 4.96 -3.98
CA MET A 129 -17.76 4.88 -2.64
C MET A 129 -18.64 6.09 -2.33
N ASP A 130 -19.75 5.84 -1.66
CA ASP A 130 -20.71 6.85 -1.20
C ASP A 130 -20.01 7.89 -0.29
N PRO A 131 -19.95 9.18 -0.71
CA PRO A 131 -19.27 10.22 0.08
C PRO A 131 -20.01 10.60 1.36
N THR A 132 -21.25 10.14 1.53
CA THR A 132 -22.04 10.41 2.74
C THR A 132 -21.72 9.44 3.88
N GLN A 133 -20.95 8.38 3.63
CA GLN A 133 -20.55 7.39 4.63
C GLN A 133 -19.25 7.79 5.31
N SER A 134 -19.17 7.51 6.63
CA SER A 134 -17.92 7.63 7.37
C SER A 134 -17.05 6.39 7.14
N PRO A 135 -15.70 6.51 7.10
CA PRO A 135 -14.81 5.36 6.98
C PRO A 135 -14.89 4.36 8.14
N TYR A 136 -15.29 4.83 9.32
CA TYR A 136 -15.17 4.09 10.59
C TYR A 136 -16.46 4.05 11.41
N ALA A 137 -17.60 4.50 10.85
CA ALA A 137 -18.84 4.57 11.59
C ALA A 137 -20.06 4.43 10.69
N TYR A 138 -21.13 3.84 11.21
CA TYR A 138 -22.44 3.93 10.60
C TYR A 138 -23.08 5.26 11.00
N THR A 139 -23.38 6.10 10.03
CA THR A 139 -23.96 7.44 10.25
C THR A 139 -25.34 7.61 9.62
N SER A 140 -25.81 6.63 8.84
CA SER A 140 -27.17 6.65 8.28
C SER A 140 -28.21 6.41 9.40
N PRO A 141 -29.16 7.33 9.59
CA PRO A 141 -30.26 7.12 10.54
C PRO A 141 -31.08 5.85 10.25
N TYR A 142 -31.22 5.51 8.98
CA TYR A 142 -31.92 4.31 8.54
C TYR A 142 -31.20 3.03 9.01
N HIS A 143 -29.89 2.93 8.78
CA HIS A 143 -29.11 1.78 9.24
C HIS A 143 -29.11 1.68 10.77
N LEU A 144 -28.97 2.81 11.47
CA LEU A 144 -28.98 2.84 12.93
C LEU A 144 -30.37 2.53 13.54
N ALA A 145 -31.45 2.68 12.78
CA ALA A 145 -32.80 2.37 13.19
C ALA A 145 -33.24 0.93 12.89
N GLN A 146 -32.46 0.16 12.11
CA GLN A 146 -32.79 -1.23 11.75
C GLN A 146 -32.88 -2.13 12.98
N THR A 147 -33.90 -2.97 13.02
CA THR A 147 -34.10 -3.96 14.08
C THR A 147 -34.08 -5.38 13.52
N ASP A 148 -33.67 -6.34 14.32
CA ASP A 148 -33.80 -7.75 14.01
C ASP A 148 -35.26 -8.24 14.16
N ALA A 149 -35.50 -9.52 13.89
CA ALA A 149 -36.81 -10.14 13.99
C ALA A 149 -37.41 -10.10 15.45
N SER A 150 -36.55 -9.90 16.44
CA SER A 150 -36.95 -9.81 17.87
C SER A 150 -37.16 -8.35 18.30
N GLY A 151 -37.03 -7.37 17.39
CA GLY A 151 -37.19 -5.96 17.67
C GLY A 151 -35.96 -5.28 18.30
N ASN A 152 -34.83 -5.98 18.40
CA ASN A 152 -33.58 -5.38 18.88
C ASN A 152 -32.94 -4.55 17.78
N LYS A 153 -32.35 -3.41 18.13
CA LYS A 153 -31.64 -2.56 17.16
C LYS A 153 -30.37 -3.25 16.69
N ALA A 154 -30.40 -3.81 15.47
CA ALA A 154 -29.26 -4.52 14.91
C ALA A 154 -28.05 -3.61 14.72
N PHE A 155 -28.25 -2.40 14.23
CA PHE A 155 -27.17 -1.44 14.00
C PHE A 155 -27.00 -0.45 15.15
N GLY A 156 -28.07 0.07 15.76
CA GLY A 156 -27.99 1.07 16.80
C GLY A 156 -27.34 0.58 18.10
N SER A 157 -27.62 -0.67 18.51
CA SER A 157 -27.07 -1.27 19.76
C SER A 157 -25.73 -2.01 19.49
N TYR A 158 -25.47 -2.42 18.25
CA TYR A 158 -24.36 -3.29 17.91
C TYR A 158 -23.44 -2.68 16.82
N ALA A 159 -23.58 -1.39 16.51
CA ALA A 159 -22.78 -0.72 15.48
C ALA A 159 -21.28 -0.96 15.66
N ASP A 160 -20.78 -0.85 16.89
CA ASP A 160 -19.35 -1.09 17.18
C ASP A 160 -18.95 -2.56 17.02
N GLN A 161 -19.86 -3.49 17.29
CA GLN A 161 -19.59 -4.92 17.09
C GLN A 161 -19.56 -5.27 15.60
N ILE A 162 -20.47 -4.68 14.83
CA ILE A 162 -20.49 -4.83 13.37
C ILE A 162 -19.20 -4.27 12.77
N LEU A 163 -18.77 -3.09 13.18
CA LEU A 163 -17.51 -2.51 12.74
C LEU A 163 -16.31 -3.39 13.12
N LYS A 164 -16.32 -4.02 14.30
CA LYS A 164 -15.27 -4.97 14.69
C LYS A 164 -15.18 -6.16 13.74
N ASN A 165 -16.31 -6.71 13.30
CA ASN A 165 -16.34 -7.82 12.33
C ASN A 165 -15.84 -7.41 10.96
N PHE A 166 -15.82 -6.11 10.67
CA PHE A 166 -15.24 -5.50 9.47
C PHE A 166 -13.93 -4.78 9.77
N ASN A 167 -13.16 -5.24 10.75
CA ASN A 167 -11.87 -4.69 11.16
C ASN A 167 -11.92 -3.19 11.52
N GLY A 168 -13.04 -2.69 12.01
CA GLY A 168 -13.26 -1.30 12.35
C GLY A 168 -13.59 -0.38 11.16
N TYR A 169 -13.79 -0.93 9.97
CA TYR A 169 -14.14 -0.16 8.79
C TYR A 169 -15.63 -0.23 8.49
N PHE A 170 -16.20 0.88 8.02
CA PHE A 170 -17.54 0.86 7.45
C PHE A 170 -17.59 -0.11 6.26
N ALA A 171 -18.60 -0.97 6.24
CA ALA A 171 -18.90 -1.83 5.11
C ALA A 171 -20.42 -1.92 4.93
N TRP A 172 -20.84 -2.09 3.68
CA TRP A 172 -22.24 -2.38 3.39
C TRP A 172 -22.55 -3.81 3.84
N PRO A 173 -23.46 -4.00 4.80
CA PRO A 173 -23.86 -5.34 5.20
C PRO A 173 -24.71 -5.98 4.11
N LYS A 174 -24.77 -7.30 4.12
CA LYS A 174 -25.71 -8.07 3.30
C LYS A 174 -27.14 -7.61 3.64
N ALA A 175 -27.98 -7.41 2.62
CA ALA A 175 -29.37 -7.01 2.83
C ALA A 175 -30.09 -7.98 3.77
N GLY A 176 -30.89 -7.42 4.67
CA GLY A 176 -31.48 -8.12 5.82
C GLY A 176 -32.18 -9.41 5.47
N ASN A 177 -31.53 -10.50 5.80
CA ASN A 177 -32.18 -11.80 5.94
C ASN A 177 -32.17 -12.15 7.43
N TYR A 178 -33.23 -11.82 8.13
CA TYR A 178 -33.38 -12.08 9.55
C TYR A 178 -33.31 -13.56 9.93
N SER A 179 -33.35 -14.45 8.95
CA SER A 179 -33.17 -15.90 9.13
C SER A 179 -31.72 -16.33 8.97
N ASP A 180 -30.82 -15.45 8.52
CA ASP A 180 -29.39 -15.73 8.40
C ASP A 180 -28.71 -15.45 9.75
N PRO A 181 -28.14 -16.49 10.42
CA PRO A 181 -27.50 -16.30 11.73
C PRO A 181 -26.28 -15.37 11.66
N ASP A 182 -25.68 -15.18 10.48
CA ASP A 182 -24.53 -14.34 10.27
C ASP A 182 -24.89 -12.90 9.87
N TRP A 183 -26.18 -12.60 9.63
CA TRP A 183 -26.64 -11.24 9.42
C TRP A 183 -26.66 -10.50 10.78
N PRO A 184 -26.22 -9.25 10.86
CA PRO A 184 -25.73 -8.32 9.81
C PRO A 184 -24.21 -8.34 9.62
N TYR A 185 -23.50 -9.38 10.00
CA TYR A 185 -22.05 -9.45 10.10
C TYR A 185 -21.36 -9.84 8.79
N THR A 186 -22.13 -10.13 7.74
CA THR A 186 -21.59 -10.47 6.41
C THR A 186 -21.61 -9.28 5.47
N TYR A 187 -20.60 -9.19 4.62
CA TYR A 187 -20.53 -8.17 3.58
C TYR A 187 -21.59 -8.36 2.50
N ASN A 188 -22.04 -7.23 1.95
CA ASN A 188 -22.67 -7.22 0.64
C ASN A 188 -21.56 -7.26 -0.42
N GLU A 189 -21.35 -8.40 -1.04
CA GLU A 189 -20.31 -8.62 -2.04
C GLU A 189 -20.48 -7.77 -3.31
N LEU A 190 -21.70 -7.33 -3.60
CA LEU A 190 -22.01 -6.46 -4.75
C LEU A 190 -21.78 -4.97 -4.47
N ALA A 191 -21.56 -4.60 -3.22
CA ALA A 191 -21.33 -3.21 -2.86
C ALA A 191 -19.85 -2.82 -2.98
N THR A 192 -19.61 -1.54 -3.22
CA THR A 192 -18.26 -0.98 -3.19
C THR A 192 -17.64 -1.17 -1.80
N ARG A 193 -16.47 -1.79 -1.76
CA ARG A 193 -15.72 -1.98 -0.50
C ARG A 193 -15.09 -0.67 -0.03
N ASN A 194 -14.98 -0.54 1.27
CA ASN A 194 -14.29 0.60 1.88
C ASN A 194 -12.84 0.69 1.36
N PRO A 195 -12.44 1.80 0.72
CA PRO A 195 -11.11 1.94 0.12
C PRO A 195 -9.96 1.81 1.13
N LEU A 196 -10.17 2.24 2.38
CA LEU A 196 -9.18 2.10 3.44
C LEU A 196 -9.04 0.65 3.89
N ALA A 197 -10.16 -0.09 4.00
CA ALA A 197 -10.13 -1.52 4.28
C ALA A 197 -9.34 -2.27 3.21
N VAL A 198 -9.63 -1.99 1.92
CA VAL A 198 -8.91 -2.58 0.78
C VAL A 198 -7.40 -2.37 0.89
N LEU A 199 -6.94 -1.18 1.31
CA LEU A 199 -5.52 -0.89 1.47
C LEU A 199 -4.89 -1.56 2.69
N ASN A 200 -5.59 -1.54 3.82
CA ASN A 200 -4.98 -1.91 5.10
C ASN A 200 -5.11 -3.41 5.41
N GLU A 201 -6.14 -4.06 4.88
CA GLU A 201 -6.35 -5.50 5.06
C GLU A 201 -5.45 -6.35 4.15
N LYS A 202 -5.02 -5.81 3.01
CA LYS A 202 -4.08 -6.49 2.13
C LYS A 202 -2.66 -6.37 2.65
N ASN A 203 -2.00 -7.50 2.81
CA ASN A 203 -0.59 -7.61 3.11
C ASN A 203 0.15 -8.33 1.98
N ASP A 204 0.51 -7.57 0.93
CA ASP A 204 1.22 -8.07 -0.23
C ASP A 204 2.67 -7.58 -0.18
N VAL A 205 3.58 -8.48 0.15
CA VAL A 205 4.98 -8.20 0.44
C VAL A 205 5.87 -9.10 -0.42
N ALA A 206 6.86 -8.51 -1.06
CA ALA A 206 7.93 -9.22 -1.75
C ALA A 206 9.30 -8.87 -1.17
N ASN A 207 10.12 -9.89 -0.98
CA ASN A 207 11.51 -9.75 -0.59
C ASN A 207 12.39 -10.31 -1.70
N SER A 208 13.35 -9.52 -2.18
CA SER A 208 14.33 -9.94 -3.19
C SER A 208 15.72 -9.90 -2.60
N ARG A 209 16.52 -10.90 -2.93
CA ARG A 209 17.94 -10.98 -2.59
C ARG A 209 18.72 -11.36 -3.82
N GLU A 210 19.80 -10.65 -4.06
CA GLU A 210 20.67 -10.90 -5.19
C GLU A 210 22.11 -10.84 -4.73
N PHE A 211 22.92 -11.76 -5.22
CA PHE A 211 24.37 -11.75 -5.04
C PHE A 211 25.03 -12.10 -6.37
N ILE A 212 25.96 -11.27 -6.80
CA ILE A 212 26.75 -11.46 -8.00
C ILE A 212 28.21 -11.32 -7.62
N GLY A 213 29.02 -12.30 -8.02
CA GLY A 213 30.47 -12.28 -7.84
C GLY A 213 31.18 -12.69 -9.11
N SER A 214 32.32 -12.06 -9.38
CA SER A 214 33.24 -12.46 -10.42
C SER A 214 34.69 -12.40 -9.93
N ALA A 215 35.52 -13.27 -10.48
CA ALA A 215 36.95 -13.27 -10.28
C ALA A 215 37.62 -13.49 -11.64
N ASP A 216 38.36 -12.49 -12.08
CA ASP A 216 39.13 -12.55 -13.31
C ASP A 216 40.62 -12.62 -12.97
N PHE A 217 41.36 -13.49 -13.65
CA PHE A 217 42.78 -13.71 -13.46
C PHE A 217 43.49 -13.50 -14.77
N ASP A 218 44.42 -12.54 -14.82
CA ASP A 218 45.29 -12.26 -15.97
C ASP A 218 46.73 -12.56 -15.56
N TYR A 219 47.32 -13.56 -16.19
CA TYR A 219 48.70 -13.99 -15.93
C TYR A 219 49.58 -13.82 -17.18
N LYS A 220 50.61 -12.98 -17.03
CA LYS A 220 51.63 -12.75 -18.09
C LYS A 220 52.78 -13.76 -17.99
N VAL A 221 52.84 -14.64 -18.98
CA VAL A 221 53.93 -15.61 -19.08
C VAL A 221 55.18 -14.95 -19.66
N HIS A 222 56.33 -15.10 -19.00
CA HIS A 222 57.60 -14.59 -19.52
C HIS A 222 57.93 -15.27 -20.84
N GLY A 223 58.16 -14.50 -21.92
CA GLY A 223 58.64 -15.01 -23.21
C GLY A 223 57.61 -15.06 -24.33
N PHE A 224 56.37 -14.65 -24.08
CA PHE A 224 55.38 -14.40 -25.13
C PHE A 224 54.98 -12.92 -25.09
N GLU A 225 55.49 -12.13 -26.02
CA GLU A 225 54.95 -10.83 -26.38
C GLU A 225 53.86 -10.98 -27.45
#